data_d09ca24fcbee4adf591b92cf763d6609
#
_entry.id   d09ca24fcbee4adf591b92cf763d6609
#
_cell.length_a   1.000
_cell.length_b   1.000
_cell.length_c   1.000
_cell.angle_alpha   90.00
_cell.angle_beta   90.00
_cell.angle_gamma   90.00
#
_symmetry.space_group_name_H-M   'P 1'
#
loop_
_entity.id
_entity.type
_entity.pdbx_description
1 polymer ?
#
loop_
_entity_poly.entity_id
_entity_poly.type
_entity_poly.pdbx_seq_one_letter_code
_entity_poly.pdbx_strand_id
1 'polypeptide(L)'
;MQKKISNLINGNRLWKRHNDLAIHGEIGNGGVNRQALSNEDINARKHIIDWLKKLNIEVYTDNVANIFFRLDGENTNSPPVLIGSHIDSQPSGGKYDGVFGVLAGIEIIESLSENNIIPKNPIEVVAWMNEEGSRFSPGMMGSSVYTGARSVEDVKKIKDDNGINVDSEIKKMHLSFPNLKIKEFRREIKCFIEAHIEQGPILELNQKRIGIVTGIQGKRTFQIEVNGELNHVGTSPRKIRRDALVSSINIIQNLHKNMWDIEDVVRFTIGKLTVEPNAPSVVPSKVVFSIDLRHPDEKILTNLGDKISQICIENSEPCSVSVNQLVHDQPLEFPDEIISKIEKSSQNLDLPCMRLPSGAGHDARYLHYFCPTGMIFIPCKNGISHSPSESVKKEDLVAGTQVLAETVWNYAN
;
A
#
# COMPACT_ATOMS: atom_id res chain seq x y z
N MET A 1 18.27 -33.80 -9.12
CA MET A 1 18.05 -32.46 -8.50
C MET A 1 16.77 -31.87 -9.06
N GLN A 2 15.82 -31.53 -8.21
CA GLN A 2 14.61 -30.86 -8.66
C GLN A 2 15.00 -29.46 -9.20
N LYS A 3 14.56 -29.13 -10.42
CA LYS A 3 14.90 -27.84 -11.06
C LYS A 3 14.31 -26.72 -10.22
N LYS A 4 15.13 -25.84 -9.66
CA LYS A 4 14.62 -24.67 -8.89
C LYS A 4 13.84 -23.76 -9.84
N ILE A 5 12.62 -23.38 -9.47
CA ILE A 5 11.77 -22.50 -10.28
C ILE A 5 12.38 -21.10 -10.41
N SER A 6 13.10 -20.65 -9.39
CA SER A 6 13.85 -19.40 -9.40
C SER A 6 14.82 -19.26 -10.58
N ASN A 7 15.34 -20.38 -11.12
CA ASN A 7 16.24 -20.39 -12.29
C ASN A 7 15.52 -20.06 -13.61
N LEU A 8 14.20 -20.07 -13.64
CA LEU A 8 13.39 -19.75 -14.82
C LEU A 8 13.13 -18.25 -14.96
N ILE A 9 13.31 -17.47 -13.89
CA ILE A 9 12.98 -16.05 -13.86
C ILE A 9 13.86 -15.27 -14.84
N ASN A 10 13.22 -14.62 -15.81
CA ASN A 10 13.88 -13.77 -16.79
C ASN A 10 13.98 -12.32 -16.29
N GLY A 11 15.08 -12.02 -15.60
CA GLY A 11 15.30 -10.69 -15.04
C GLY A 11 15.39 -9.55 -16.07
N ASN A 12 15.76 -9.85 -17.34
CA ASN A 12 15.75 -8.85 -18.41
C ASN A 12 14.31 -8.48 -18.82
N ARG A 13 13.45 -9.49 -18.94
CA ARG A 13 12.02 -9.32 -19.24
C ARG A 13 11.33 -8.55 -18.12
N LEU A 14 11.53 -8.94 -16.87
CA LEU A 14 10.97 -8.25 -15.70
C LEU A 14 11.36 -6.77 -15.67
N TRP A 15 12.65 -6.46 -15.82
CA TRP A 15 13.15 -5.09 -15.86
C TRP A 15 12.57 -4.28 -17.01
N LYS A 16 12.52 -4.86 -18.20
CA LYS A 16 11.93 -4.22 -19.37
C LYS A 16 10.47 -3.88 -19.14
N ARG A 17 9.68 -4.81 -18.59
CA ARG A 17 8.25 -4.63 -18.32
C ARG A 17 7.94 -3.53 -17.32
N HIS A 18 8.75 -3.34 -16.29
CA HIS A 18 8.61 -2.18 -15.40
C HIS A 18 8.74 -0.86 -16.16
N ASN A 19 9.72 -0.77 -17.06
CA ASN A 19 9.89 0.43 -17.86
C ASN A 19 8.80 0.61 -18.92
N ASP A 20 8.37 -0.46 -19.58
CA ASP A 20 7.29 -0.42 -20.57
C ASP A 20 5.95 -0.01 -19.91
N LEU A 21 5.67 -0.51 -18.71
CA LEU A 21 4.44 -0.18 -18.01
C LEU A 21 4.43 1.26 -17.47
N ALA A 22 5.61 1.79 -17.13
CA ALA A 22 5.76 3.16 -16.63
C ALA A 22 5.37 4.24 -17.67
N ILE A 23 5.34 3.91 -18.97
CA ILE A 23 4.89 4.81 -20.03
C ILE A 23 3.43 5.23 -19.81
N HIS A 24 2.60 4.34 -19.23
CA HIS A 24 1.22 4.63 -18.90
C HIS A 24 1.14 5.49 -17.63
N GLY A 25 0.99 6.79 -17.81
CA GLY A 25 0.96 7.79 -16.76
C GLY A 25 2.30 8.52 -16.55
N GLU A 26 3.26 8.41 -17.45
CA GLU A 26 4.53 9.13 -17.34
C GLU A 26 4.34 10.66 -17.19
N ILE A 27 4.97 11.24 -16.16
CA ILE A 27 4.91 12.69 -15.85
C ILE A 27 6.27 13.38 -15.95
N GLY A 28 7.29 12.71 -16.49
CA GLY A 28 8.66 13.18 -16.53
C GLY A 28 9.47 12.85 -15.27
N ASN A 29 10.77 13.04 -15.32
CA ASN A 29 11.71 12.76 -14.22
C ASN A 29 11.61 11.35 -13.61
N GLY A 30 11.08 10.39 -14.38
CA GLY A 30 10.86 9.02 -13.91
C GLY A 30 9.56 8.79 -13.13
N GLY A 31 8.74 9.82 -12.94
CA GLY A 31 7.48 9.71 -12.19
C GLY A 31 6.34 9.13 -13.03
N VAL A 32 5.35 8.60 -12.31
CA VAL A 32 4.12 8.01 -12.87
C VAL A 32 2.90 8.58 -12.14
N ASN A 33 1.89 9.01 -12.92
CA ASN A 33 0.55 9.37 -12.46
C ASN A 33 -0.45 8.41 -13.11
N ARG A 34 -0.65 7.27 -12.52
CA ARG A 34 -1.59 6.23 -12.98
C ARG A 34 -2.61 5.96 -11.90
N GLN A 35 -3.47 6.94 -11.65
CA GLN A 35 -4.50 6.79 -10.63
C GLN A 35 -5.53 5.73 -11.00
N ALA A 36 -6.11 5.10 -9.98
CA ALA A 36 -7.05 4.01 -10.15
C ALA A 36 -8.20 4.33 -11.13
N LEU A 37 -8.52 3.38 -12.01
CA LEU A 37 -9.60 3.45 -12.99
C LEU A 37 -9.45 4.60 -14.01
N SER A 38 -8.32 5.28 -14.07
CA SER A 38 -8.00 6.26 -15.10
C SER A 38 -7.76 5.61 -16.46
N ASN A 39 -7.64 6.40 -17.51
CA ASN A 39 -7.27 5.88 -18.83
C ASN A 39 -5.87 5.25 -18.81
N GLU A 40 -4.96 5.81 -18.04
CA GLU A 40 -3.60 5.31 -17.83
C GLU A 40 -3.63 3.94 -17.19
N ASP A 41 -4.47 3.73 -16.15
CA ASP A 41 -4.65 2.42 -15.49
C ASP A 41 -5.30 1.40 -16.46
N ILE A 42 -6.34 1.80 -17.21
CA ILE A 42 -6.94 0.95 -18.25
C ILE A 42 -5.90 0.52 -19.29
N ASN A 43 -5.07 1.43 -19.76
CA ASN A 43 -4.05 1.14 -20.78
C ASN A 43 -2.92 0.25 -20.22
N ALA A 44 -2.51 0.46 -18.97
CA ALA A 44 -1.54 -0.41 -18.30
C ALA A 44 -2.08 -1.84 -18.16
N ARG A 45 -3.32 -2.01 -17.76
CA ARG A 45 -3.99 -3.33 -17.67
C ARG A 45 -4.11 -4.01 -19.03
N LYS A 46 -4.46 -3.27 -20.09
CA LYS A 46 -4.44 -3.79 -21.47
C LYS A 46 -3.06 -4.29 -21.87
N HIS A 47 -2.03 -3.51 -21.55
CA HIS A 47 -0.65 -3.85 -21.88
C HIS A 47 -0.20 -5.16 -21.21
N ILE A 48 -0.51 -5.35 -19.92
CA ILE A 48 -0.22 -6.62 -19.21
C ILE A 48 -0.98 -7.79 -19.87
N ILE A 49 -2.26 -7.62 -20.18
CA ILE A 49 -3.06 -8.65 -20.84
C ILE A 49 -2.46 -9.02 -22.22
N ASP A 50 -1.99 -8.02 -22.97
CA ASP A 50 -1.40 -8.23 -24.29
C ASP A 50 -0.12 -9.06 -24.25
N TRP A 51 0.70 -8.93 -23.21
CA TRP A 51 1.88 -9.77 -23.01
C TRP A 51 1.54 -11.25 -22.87
N LEU A 52 0.38 -11.57 -22.31
CA LEU A 52 -0.03 -12.92 -21.94
C LEU A 52 -0.91 -13.61 -22.98
N LYS A 53 -1.36 -12.91 -24.02
CA LYS A 53 -2.32 -13.40 -25.04
C LYS A 53 -1.95 -14.73 -25.71
N LYS A 54 -0.65 -15.07 -25.79
CA LYS A 54 -0.16 -16.27 -26.45
C LYS A 54 0.09 -17.42 -25.48
N LEU A 55 -0.15 -17.19 -24.20
CA LEU A 55 0.10 -18.16 -23.15
C LEU A 55 -1.23 -18.77 -22.67
N ASN A 56 -1.16 -19.97 -22.12
CA ASN A 56 -2.33 -20.61 -21.52
C ASN A 56 -2.61 -20.05 -20.11
N ILE A 57 -2.97 -18.74 -20.06
CA ILE A 57 -3.27 -18.02 -18.85
C ILE A 57 -4.67 -17.43 -18.99
N GLU A 58 -5.59 -17.82 -18.11
CA GLU A 58 -6.93 -17.26 -18.07
C GLU A 58 -6.86 -15.85 -17.41
N VAL A 59 -7.49 -14.86 -18.07
CA VAL A 59 -7.63 -13.51 -17.51
C VAL A 59 -9.09 -13.24 -17.24
N TYR A 60 -9.42 -12.73 -16.05
CA TYR A 60 -10.79 -12.39 -15.67
C TYR A 60 -10.77 -11.20 -14.66
N THR A 61 -11.93 -10.67 -14.38
CA THR A 61 -12.14 -9.56 -13.43
C THR A 61 -13.26 -9.91 -12.44
N ASP A 62 -13.44 -9.08 -11.43
CA ASP A 62 -14.55 -9.15 -10.50
C ASP A 62 -15.44 -7.89 -10.54
N ASN A 63 -16.46 -7.83 -9.69
CA ASN A 63 -17.46 -6.77 -9.66
C ASN A 63 -16.90 -5.38 -9.26
N VAL A 64 -15.67 -5.31 -8.78
CA VAL A 64 -14.99 -4.04 -8.40
C VAL A 64 -13.75 -3.78 -9.24
N ALA A 65 -13.63 -4.47 -10.39
CA ALA A 65 -12.56 -4.28 -11.36
C ALA A 65 -11.14 -4.65 -10.86
N ASN A 66 -11.01 -5.55 -9.87
CA ASN A 66 -9.75 -6.28 -9.69
C ASN A 66 -9.50 -7.13 -10.93
N ILE A 67 -8.25 -7.28 -11.37
CA ILE A 67 -7.92 -8.16 -12.51
C ILE A 67 -7.06 -9.32 -12.02
N PHE A 68 -7.41 -10.52 -12.49
CA PHE A 68 -6.75 -11.76 -12.13
C PHE A 68 -6.17 -12.44 -13.35
N PHE A 69 -4.99 -13.03 -13.19
CA PHE A 69 -4.28 -13.81 -14.21
C PHE A 69 -4.02 -15.20 -13.62
N ARG A 70 -4.65 -16.23 -14.19
CA ARG A 70 -4.63 -17.58 -13.64
C ARG A 70 -3.85 -18.54 -14.52
N LEU A 71 -2.84 -19.17 -13.94
CA LEU A 71 -2.22 -20.39 -14.43
C LEU A 71 -2.89 -21.58 -13.73
N ASP A 72 -3.55 -22.44 -14.49
CA ASP A 72 -4.16 -23.64 -13.94
C ASP A 72 -3.10 -24.63 -13.44
N GLY A 73 -3.49 -25.40 -12.43
CA GLY A 73 -2.73 -26.54 -11.95
C GLY A 73 -3.32 -27.87 -12.41
N GLU A 74 -2.70 -28.99 -11.99
CA GLU A 74 -3.28 -30.33 -12.18
C GLU A 74 -4.68 -30.43 -11.56
N ASN A 75 -4.87 -29.81 -10.38
CA ASN A 75 -6.13 -29.74 -9.66
C ASN A 75 -6.80 -28.37 -9.88
N THR A 76 -7.43 -28.18 -11.01
CA THR A 76 -8.03 -26.88 -11.41
C THR A 76 -9.06 -26.34 -10.42
N ASN A 77 -9.71 -27.18 -9.63
CA ASN A 77 -10.74 -26.80 -8.65
C ASN A 77 -10.19 -26.51 -7.24
N SER A 78 -8.89 -26.74 -7.02
CA SER A 78 -8.29 -26.44 -5.73
C SER A 78 -8.16 -24.93 -5.49
N PRO A 79 -8.20 -24.46 -4.22
CA PRO A 79 -7.92 -23.09 -3.88
C PRO A 79 -6.56 -22.64 -4.43
N PRO A 80 -6.50 -21.54 -5.18
CA PRO A 80 -5.24 -21.06 -5.76
C PRO A 80 -4.29 -20.50 -4.71
N VAL A 81 -2.99 -20.50 -5.01
CA VAL A 81 -2.02 -19.62 -4.39
C VAL A 81 -2.17 -18.25 -5.06
N LEU A 82 -2.62 -17.26 -4.31
CA LEU A 82 -2.80 -15.89 -4.80
C LEU A 82 -1.56 -15.06 -4.50
N ILE A 83 -1.08 -14.35 -5.50
CA ILE A 83 0.04 -13.39 -5.39
C ILE A 83 -0.31 -12.11 -6.14
N GLY A 84 0.39 -11.04 -5.85
CA GLY A 84 0.19 -9.78 -6.55
C GLY A 84 0.25 -8.58 -5.61
N SER A 85 -0.24 -7.46 -6.08
CA SER A 85 -0.36 -6.19 -5.39
C SER A 85 -1.26 -5.26 -6.23
N HIS A 86 -0.90 -3.99 -6.41
CA HIS A 86 -1.63 -3.02 -7.22
C HIS A 86 -0.77 -2.47 -8.36
N ILE A 87 -1.38 -1.73 -9.29
CA ILE A 87 -0.68 -1.01 -10.35
C ILE A 87 -1.06 0.48 -10.42
N ASP A 88 -2.06 0.91 -9.66
CA ASP A 88 -2.34 2.34 -9.50
C ASP A 88 -1.24 3.01 -8.68
N SER A 89 -1.09 4.32 -8.83
CA SER A 89 -0.03 5.11 -8.19
C SER A 89 -0.57 6.40 -7.57
N GLN A 90 0.24 7.00 -6.72
CA GLN A 90 0.06 8.40 -6.32
C GLN A 90 0.15 9.35 -7.54
N PRO A 91 -0.40 10.59 -7.46
CA PRO A 91 -0.32 11.56 -8.56
C PRO A 91 1.11 11.92 -8.98
N SER A 92 2.07 11.77 -8.08
CA SER A 92 3.50 11.92 -8.33
C SER A 92 4.27 10.69 -7.85
N GLY A 93 3.78 9.51 -8.22
CA GLY A 93 4.31 8.23 -7.80
C GLY A 93 5.56 7.78 -8.53
N GLY A 94 6.09 6.63 -8.13
CA GLY A 94 7.20 5.95 -8.76
C GLY A 94 6.76 4.86 -9.75
N LYS A 95 7.71 4.02 -10.15
CA LYS A 95 7.51 2.95 -11.15
C LYS A 95 7.32 1.57 -10.55
N TYR A 96 7.62 1.42 -9.26
CA TYR A 96 7.83 0.10 -8.65
C TYR A 96 6.84 -0.21 -7.54
N ASP A 97 6.34 0.84 -6.89
CA ASP A 97 5.34 0.78 -5.82
C ASP A 97 4.10 0.00 -6.28
N GLY A 98 3.77 -1.11 -5.60
CA GLY A 98 2.76 -2.08 -5.99
C GLY A 98 3.04 -2.84 -7.28
N VAL A 99 3.47 -2.14 -8.31
CA VAL A 99 3.75 -2.68 -9.66
C VAL A 99 4.71 -3.86 -9.59
N PHE A 100 5.70 -3.82 -8.69
CA PHE A 100 6.64 -4.92 -8.52
C PHE A 100 5.94 -6.24 -8.18
N GLY A 101 5.00 -6.24 -7.24
CA GLY A 101 4.29 -7.47 -6.84
C GLY A 101 3.48 -8.09 -7.98
N VAL A 102 2.82 -7.26 -8.78
CA VAL A 102 2.06 -7.73 -9.95
C VAL A 102 2.99 -8.27 -11.02
N LEU A 103 4.03 -7.53 -11.40
CA LEU A 103 4.94 -7.95 -12.48
C LEU A 103 5.82 -9.13 -12.08
N ALA A 104 6.20 -9.26 -10.80
CA ALA A 104 6.86 -10.45 -10.28
C ALA A 104 5.96 -11.69 -10.42
N GLY A 105 4.68 -11.57 -10.05
CA GLY A 105 3.70 -12.62 -10.23
C GLY A 105 3.51 -13.02 -11.69
N ILE A 106 3.36 -12.04 -12.59
CA ILE A 106 3.25 -12.26 -14.04
C ILE A 106 4.49 -12.98 -14.58
N GLU A 107 5.69 -12.57 -14.16
CA GLU A 107 6.95 -13.23 -14.58
C GLU A 107 6.99 -14.69 -14.15
N ILE A 108 6.48 -15.01 -12.96
CA ILE A 108 6.45 -16.40 -12.46
C ILE A 108 5.52 -17.28 -13.30
N ILE A 109 4.25 -16.87 -13.48
CA ILE A 109 3.27 -17.68 -14.21
C ILE A 109 3.64 -17.82 -15.70
N GLU A 110 4.22 -16.80 -16.30
CA GLU A 110 4.74 -16.85 -17.67
C GLU A 110 5.93 -17.80 -17.79
N SER A 111 6.91 -17.70 -16.89
CA SER A 111 8.07 -18.62 -16.90
C SER A 111 7.67 -20.07 -16.71
N LEU A 112 6.66 -20.37 -15.89
CA LEU A 112 6.11 -21.71 -15.75
C LEU A 112 5.41 -22.17 -17.04
N SER A 113 4.56 -21.31 -17.61
CA SER A 113 3.83 -21.61 -18.85
C SER A 113 4.76 -21.86 -20.04
N GLU A 114 5.77 -21.01 -20.25
CA GLU A 114 6.76 -21.15 -21.32
C GLU A 114 7.59 -22.45 -21.23
N ASN A 115 7.82 -22.94 -20.01
CA ASN A 115 8.55 -24.17 -19.76
C ASN A 115 7.66 -25.42 -19.64
N ASN A 116 6.34 -25.28 -19.87
CA ASN A 116 5.33 -26.34 -19.72
C ASN A 116 5.35 -27.00 -18.33
N ILE A 117 5.58 -26.20 -17.29
CA ILE A 117 5.58 -26.66 -15.89
C ILE A 117 4.21 -26.37 -15.29
N ILE A 118 3.51 -27.44 -14.93
CA ILE A 118 2.17 -27.37 -14.35
C ILE A 118 2.28 -27.57 -12.83
N PRO A 119 1.85 -26.60 -12.00
CA PRO A 119 1.77 -26.78 -10.55
C PRO A 119 0.64 -27.74 -10.17
N LYS A 120 0.66 -28.31 -8.96
CA LYS A 120 -0.47 -29.13 -8.49
C LYS A 120 -1.74 -28.29 -8.29
N ASN A 121 -1.61 -27.14 -7.63
CA ASN A 121 -2.71 -26.21 -7.40
C ASN A 121 -2.53 -24.96 -8.27
N PRO A 122 -3.62 -24.28 -8.67
CA PRO A 122 -3.53 -23.08 -9.49
C PRO A 122 -2.72 -21.97 -8.80
N ILE A 123 -2.08 -21.14 -9.62
CA ILE A 123 -1.44 -19.89 -9.20
C ILE A 123 -2.18 -18.75 -9.86
N GLU A 124 -2.63 -17.79 -9.06
CA GLU A 124 -3.29 -16.59 -9.54
C GLU A 124 -2.48 -15.33 -9.19
N VAL A 125 -2.36 -14.42 -10.14
CA VAL A 125 -1.82 -13.09 -9.92
C VAL A 125 -2.97 -12.11 -9.92
N VAL A 126 -3.00 -11.20 -8.94
CA VAL A 126 -4.01 -10.14 -8.86
C VAL A 126 -3.37 -8.76 -8.98
N ALA A 127 -4.05 -7.87 -9.71
CA ALA A 127 -3.85 -6.43 -9.64
C ALA A 127 -5.08 -5.82 -8.95
N TRP A 128 -4.94 -5.49 -7.67
CA TRP A 128 -5.99 -4.90 -6.87
C TRP A 128 -6.38 -3.52 -7.39
N MET A 129 -7.63 -3.14 -7.22
CA MET A 129 -8.16 -1.86 -7.66
C MET A 129 -8.07 -0.83 -6.53
N ASN A 130 -7.49 0.35 -6.83
CA ASN A 130 -7.43 1.52 -5.94
C ASN A 130 -6.82 1.20 -4.57
N GLU A 131 -5.60 0.66 -4.56
CA GLU A 131 -4.86 0.44 -3.31
C GLU A 131 -4.44 1.78 -2.71
N GLU A 132 -3.88 2.68 -3.50
CA GLU A 132 -3.33 3.97 -3.09
C GLU A 132 -4.36 4.94 -2.51
N GLY A 133 -5.62 4.84 -2.92
CA GLY A 133 -6.67 5.74 -2.46
C GLY A 133 -6.50 7.20 -2.88
N SER A 134 -5.56 7.48 -3.78
CA SER A 134 -5.21 8.84 -4.19
C SER A 134 -6.31 9.52 -5.02
N ARG A 135 -7.07 8.74 -5.80
CA ARG A 135 -8.24 9.23 -6.54
C ARG A 135 -9.53 9.01 -5.77
N PHE A 136 -9.71 7.84 -5.21
CA PHE A 136 -10.91 7.46 -4.47
C PHE A 136 -10.52 7.03 -3.05
N SER A 137 -10.75 7.88 -2.08
CA SER A 137 -10.45 7.57 -0.67
C SER A 137 -11.62 6.82 -0.02
N PRO A 138 -11.34 5.81 0.81
CA PRO A 138 -10.02 5.34 1.23
C PRO A 138 -9.41 4.30 0.29
N GLY A 139 -8.09 4.09 0.38
CA GLY A 139 -7.34 3.09 -0.37
C GLY A 139 -7.65 1.64 0.01
N MET A 140 -6.86 0.69 -0.55
CA MET A 140 -7.02 -0.76 -0.43
C MET A 140 -8.47 -1.20 -0.76
N MET A 141 -9.07 -0.54 -1.78
CA MET A 141 -10.50 -0.69 -2.05
C MET A 141 -10.83 -2.07 -2.62
N GLY A 142 -10.05 -2.52 -3.58
CA GLY A 142 -10.26 -3.80 -4.25
C GLY A 142 -10.14 -4.99 -3.30
N SER A 143 -9.07 -5.05 -2.51
CA SER A 143 -8.83 -6.12 -1.54
C SER A 143 -9.83 -6.11 -0.40
N SER A 144 -10.20 -4.94 0.12
CA SER A 144 -11.19 -4.83 1.19
C SER A 144 -12.59 -5.29 0.79
N VAL A 145 -12.99 -5.03 -0.45
CA VAL A 145 -14.26 -5.57 -0.99
C VAL A 145 -14.15 -7.06 -1.25
N TYR A 146 -13.03 -7.51 -1.85
CA TYR A 146 -12.81 -8.93 -2.11
C TYR A 146 -12.93 -9.79 -0.85
N THR A 147 -12.36 -9.33 0.25
CA THR A 147 -12.41 -10.03 1.55
C THR A 147 -13.70 -9.80 2.32
N GLY A 148 -14.51 -8.83 1.91
CA GLY A 148 -15.77 -8.46 2.54
C GLY A 148 -15.66 -7.53 3.72
N ALA A 149 -14.50 -6.94 3.93
CA ALA A 149 -14.32 -5.88 4.93
C ALA A 149 -15.07 -4.59 4.58
N ARG A 150 -15.33 -4.36 3.27
CA ARG A 150 -16.19 -3.27 2.78
C ARG A 150 -17.27 -3.80 1.87
N SER A 151 -18.45 -3.16 1.86
CA SER A 151 -19.51 -3.52 0.94
C SER A 151 -19.28 -2.93 -0.45
N VAL A 152 -19.70 -3.64 -1.48
CA VAL A 152 -19.67 -3.15 -2.88
C VAL A 152 -20.51 -1.89 -3.04
N GLU A 153 -21.66 -1.86 -2.37
CA GLU A 153 -22.62 -0.76 -2.43
C GLU A 153 -22.06 0.54 -1.85
N ASP A 154 -21.28 0.45 -0.77
CA ASP A 154 -20.67 1.63 -0.16
C ASP A 154 -19.50 2.15 -1.00
N VAL A 155 -18.67 1.24 -1.51
CA VAL A 155 -17.58 1.60 -2.42
C VAL A 155 -18.10 2.30 -3.67
N LYS A 156 -19.19 1.81 -4.27
CA LYS A 156 -19.81 2.40 -5.46
C LYS A 156 -20.32 3.82 -5.26
N LYS A 157 -20.59 4.27 -4.03
CA LYS A 157 -21.06 5.63 -3.72
C LYS A 157 -19.92 6.64 -3.65
N ILE A 158 -18.68 6.19 -3.50
CA ILE A 158 -17.50 7.05 -3.35
C ILE A 158 -17.29 7.87 -4.63
N LYS A 159 -16.87 9.13 -4.44
CA LYS A 159 -16.58 10.06 -5.53
C LYS A 159 -15.17 10.62 -5.39
N ASP A 160 -14.54 10.91 -6.51
CA ASP A 160 -13.30 11.68 -6.53
C ASP A 160 -13.58 13.20 -6.32
N ASP A 161 -12.49 13.99 -6.25
CA ASP A 161 -12.57 15.45 -6.03
C ASP A 161 -13.31 16.19 -7.17
N ASN A 162 -13.47 15.58 -8.34
CA ASN A 162 -14.24 16.11 -9.46
C ASN A 162 -15.70 15.66 -9.45
N GLY A 163 -16.12 14.88 -8.43
CA GLY A 163 -17.47 14.36 -8.30
C GLY A 163 -17.75 13.11 -9.14
N ILE A 164 -16.73 12.53 -9.78
CA ILE A 164 -16.84 11.30 -10.57
C ILE A 164 -17.00 10.11 -9.62
N ASN A 165 -18.02 9.29 -9.88
CA ASN A 165 -18.39 8.18 -9.02
C ASN A 165 -17.58 6.91 -9.38
N VAL A 166 -17.14 6.15 -8.38
CA VAL A 166 -16.43 4.86 -8.54
C VAL A 166 -17.23 3.89 -9.40
N ASP A 167 -18.55 3.78 -9.22
CA ASP A 167 -19.40 2.87 -10.00
C ASP A 167 -19.34 3.15 -11.50
N SER A 168 -19.32 4.44 -11.90
CA SER A 168 -19.18 4.83 -13.30
C SER A 168 -17.83 4.43 -13.90
N GLU A 169 -16.77 4.54 -13.12
CA GLU A 169 -15.43 4.20 -13.57
C GLU A 169 -15.20 2.66 -13.59
N ILE A 170 -15.79 1.91 -12.65
CA ILE A 170 -15.81 0.44 -12.71
C ILE A 170 -16.55 -0.02 -13.99
N LYS A 171 -17.70 0.57 -14.31
CA LYS A 171 -18.43 0.26 -15.55
C LYS A 171 -17.59 0.57 -16.80
N LYS A 172 -16.91 1.71 -16.82
CA LYS A 172 -15.98 2.09 -17.90
C LYS A 172 -14.84 1.09 -18.03
N MET A 173 -14.28 0.63 -16.91
CA MET A 173 -13.25 -0.41 -16.88
C MET A 173 -13.76 -1.70 -17.50
N HIS A 174 -14.91 -2.22 -17.07
CA HIS A 174 -15.51 -3.44 -17.64
C HIS A 174 -15.82 -3.30 -19.14
N LEU A 175 -16.35 -2.15 -19.57
CA LEU A 175 -16.57 -1.87 -21.00
C LEU A 175 -15.28 -1.83 -21.83
N SER A 176 -14.15 -1.47 -21.20
CA SER A 176 -12.83 -1.48 -21.84
C SER A 176 -12.27 -2.88 -22.06
N PHE A 177 -12.84 -3.90 -21.37
CA PHE A 177 -12.45 -5.30 -21.41
C PHE A 177 -13.66 -6.23 -21.64
N PRO A 178 -14.41 -6.07 -22.75
CA PRO A 178 -15.69 -6.75 -22.96
C PRO A 178 -15.60 -8.29 -23.03
N ASN A 179 -14.40 -8.82 -23.26
CA ASN A 179 -14.15 -10.27 -23.36
C ASN A 179 -13.72 -10.90 -22.03
N LEU A 180 -13.45 -10.12 -20.98
CA LEU A 180 -13.12 -10.67 -19.68
C LEU A 180 -14.38 -11.15 -18.96
N LYS A 181 -14.31 -12.37 -18.43
CA LYS A 181 -15.37 -12.88 -17.56
C LYS A 181 -15.34 -12.12 -16.24
N ILE A 182 -16.49 -11.74 -15.73
CA ILE A 182 -16.66 -11.24 -14.37
C ILE A 182 -16.95 -12.45 -13.49
N LYS A 183 -16.04 -12.77 -12.57
CA LYS A 183 -16.20 -13.88 -11.62
C LYS A 183 -16.58 -13.32 -10.25
N GLU A 184 -17.25 -14.16 -9.45
CA GLU A 184 -17.55 -13.81 -8.06
C GLU A 184 -16.27 -13.61 -7.25
N PHE A 185 -16.29 -12.68 -6.31
CA PHE A 185 -15.23 -12.47 -5.32
C PHE A 185 -15.47 -13.35 -4.08
N ARG A 186 -14.53 -13.30 -3.10
CA ARG A 186 -14.53 -14.15 -1.89
C ARG A 186 -14.42 -15.65 -2.17
N ARG A 187 -13.78 -16.01 -3.27
CA ARG A 187 -13.45 -17.41 -3.51
C ARG A 187 -12.35 -17.83 -2.53
N GLU A 188 -12.42 -19.08 -2.10
CA GLU A 188 -11.39 -19.67 -1.26
C GLU A 188 -10.02 -19.56 -1.94
N ILE A 189 -9.02 -19.10 -1.22
CA ILE A 189 -7.61 -19.03 -1.63
C ILE A 189 -6.74 -19.74 -0.60
N LYS A 190 -5.71 -20.45 -1.06
CA LYS A 190 -4.83 -21.25 -0.19
C LYS A 190 -3.96 -20.37 0.69
N CYS A 191 -3.38 -19.33 0.12
CA CYS A 191 -2.65 -18.27 0.79
C CYS A 191 -2.49 -17.07 -0.15
N PHE A 192 -2.15 -15.91 0.42
CA PHE A 192 -1.78 -14.70 -0.33
C PHE A 192 -0.35 -14.28 0.00
N ILE A 193 0.46 -13.98 -1.03
CA ILE A 193 1.80 -13.45 -0.83
C ILE A 193 1.98 -12.20 -1.70
N GLU A 194 2.23 -11.07 -1.03
CA GLU A 194 2.47 -9.79 -1.68
C GLU A 194 3.96 -9.46 -1.70
N ALA A 195 4.54 -9.30 -2.90
CA ALA A 195 5.89 -8.77 -3.05
C ALA A 195 5.79 -7.26 -3.28
N HIS A 196 6.63 -6.49 -2.58
CA HIS A 196 6.58 -5.03 -2.62
C HIS A 196 7.98 -4.42 -2.43
N ILE A 197 8.14 -3.15 -2.72
CA ILE A 197 9.32 -2.40 -2.29
C ILE A 197 9.15 -2.02 -0.80
N GLU A 198 10.26 -1.87 -0.08
CA GLU A 198 10.20 -1.55 1.37
C GLU A 198 9.56 -0.19 1.66
N GLN A 199 9.67 0.76 0.76
CA GLN A 199 9.27 2.17 0.96
C GLN A 199 9.99 2.81 2.17
N GLY A 200 11.10 2.22 2.58
CA GLY A 200 11.94 2.61 3.72
C GLY A 200 13.41 2.27 3.46
N PRO A 201 14.34 2.76 4.29
CA PRO A 201 15.77 2.63 4.07
C PRO A 201 16.41 1.43 4.80
N ILE A 202 15.65 0.62 5.55
CA ILE A 202 16.20 -0.35 6.52
C ILE A 202 16.98 -1.45 5.81
N LEU A 203 16.44 -2.01 4.72
CA LEU A 203 17.13 -3.06 3.96
C LEU A 203 18.44 -2.55 3.35
N GLU A 204 18.41 -1.35 2.75
CA GLU A 204 19.60 -0.75 2.16
C GLU A 204 20.66 -0.44 3.21
N LEU A 205 20.31 0.17 4.34
CA LEU A 205 21.21 0.47 5.45
C LEU A 205 21.84 -0.79 6.05
N ASN A 206 21.10 -1.90 6.09
CA ASN A 206 21.57 -3.19 6.61
C ASN A 206 22.16 -4.10 5.53
N GLN A 207 22.32 -3.63 4.29
CA GLN A 207 22.85 -4.39 3.16
C GLN A 207 22.10 -5.71 2.94
N LYS A 208 20.78 -5.69 3.16
CA LYS A 208 19.88 -6.82 2.93
C LYS A 208 19.17 -6.67 1.59
N ARG A 209 18.96 -7.79 0.91
CA ARG A 209 18.27 -7.82 -0.39
C ARG A 209 16.81 -8.24 -0.27
N ILE A 210 16.47 -8.93 0.80
CA ILE A 210 15.14 -9.47 1.04
C ILE A 210 14.69 -9.07 2.45
N GLY A 211 13.53 -8.46 2.52
CA GLY A 211 12.79 -8.23 3.75
C GLY A 211 11.71 -9.30 3.91
N ILE A 212 11.78 -10.03 5.02
CA ILE A 212 10.75 -10.98 5.40
C ILE A 212 9.79 -10.22 6.31
N VAL A 213 8.64 -9.84 5.78
CA VAL A 213 7.72 -8.98 6.51
C VAL A 213 7.00 -9.76 7.59
N THR A 214 7.12 -9.30 8.84
CA THR A 214 6.52 -9.97 10.00
C THR A 214 5.09 -9.56 10.28
N GLY A 215 4.67 -8.41 9.75
CA GLY A 215 3.35 -7.85 9.98
C GLY A 215 3.26 -6.42 9.46
N ILE A 216 2.15 -5.76 9.73
CA ILE A 216 1.89 -4.37 9.32
C ILE A 216 1.62 -3.55 10.57
N GLN A 217 2.29 -2.41 10.72
CA GLN A 217 2.09 -1.49 11.84
C GLN A 217 0.64 -1.04 11.95
N GLY A 218 0.21 -0.80 13.19
CA GLY A 218 -1.04 -0.14 13.46
C GLY A 218 -0.95 1.36 13.18
N LYS A 219 -2.11 1.97 12.93
CA LYS A 219 -2.23 3.38 12.57
C LYS A 219 -3.41 4.03 13.29
N ARG A 220 -3.16 5.19 13.88
CA ARG A 220 -4.24 6.07 14.38
C ARG A 220 -4.07 7.45 13.75
N THR A 221 -5.14 7.98 13.18
CA THR A 221 -5.14 9.34 12.64
C THR A 221 -6.19 10.19 13.32
N PHE A 222 -5.83 11.47 13.50
CA PHE A 222 -6.71 12.42 14.16
C PHE A 222 -6.76 13.73 13.39
N GLN A 223 -7.88 14.40 13.49
CA GLN A 223 -8.03 15.80 13.12
C GLN A 223 -8.24 16.63 14.40
N ILE A 224 -7.39 17.62 14.56
CA ILE A 224 -7.43 18.53 15.69
C ILE A 224 -7.91 19.89 15.19
N GLU A 225 -8.90 20.46 15.86
CA GLU A 225 -9.40 21.81 15.58
C GLU A 225 -9.24 22.68 16.83
N VAL A 226 -8.52 23.78 16.70
CA VAL A 226 -8.29 24.76 17.76
C VAL A 226 -9.03 26.03 17.41
N ASN A 227 -9.93 26.50 18.30
CA ASN A 227 -10.75 27.67 18.09
C ASN A 227 -10.39 28.79 19.09
N GLY A 228 -10.02 29.93 18.56
CA GLY A 228 -9.69 31.16 19.25
C GLY A 228 -10.60 32.33 18.81
N GLU A 229 -10.04 33.52 18.74
CA GLU A 229 -10.79 34.73 18.37
C GLU A 229 -9.99 35.63 17.43
N LEU A 230 -10.67 36.16 16.39
CA LEU A 230 -10.09 37.15 15.49
C LEU A 230 -9.79 38.43 16.23
N ASN A 231 -8.59 38.98 16.06
CA ASN A 231 -8.22 40.25 16.63
C ASN A 231 -7.19 40.99 15.75
N HIS A 232 -7.15 42.30 15.89
CA HIS A 232 -6.12 43.11 15.25
C HIS A 232 -4.78 42.96 15.99
N VAL A 233 -3.71 42.64 15.32
CA VAL A 233 -2.42 42.31 15.93
C VAL A 233 -1.79 43.49 16.67
N GLY A 234 -1.99 44.72 16.22
CA GLY A 234 -1.38 45.92 16.79
C GLY A 234 -2.13 46.50 18.00
N THR A 235 -3.46 46.34 18.07
CA THR A 235 -4.29 46.93 19.11
C THR A 235 -4.76 45.96 20.19
N SER A 236 -4.68 44.67 19.96
CA SER A 236 -5.07 43.65 20.94
C SER A 236 -3.86 43.27 21.84
N PRO A 237 -3.90 43.53 23.15
CA PRO A 237 -2.83 43.08 24.06
C PRO A 237 -2.71 41.56 24.12
N ARG A 238 -1.48 41.05 24.20
CA ARG A 238 -1.22 39.57 24.23
C ARG A 238 -2.00 38.83 25.32
N LYS A 239 -2.14 39.45 26.49
CA LYS A 239 -2.78 38.82 27.66
C LYS A 239 -4.23 38.43 27.48
N ILE A 240 -4.94 39.07 26.53
CA ILE A 240 -6.36 38.85 26.30
C ILE A 240 -6.64 38.12 24.98
N ARG A 241 -5.59 37.82 24.21
CA ARG A 241 -5.73 37.10 22.91
C ARG A 241 -6.10 35.65 23.14
N ARG A 242 -7.03 35.18 22.32
CA ARG A 242 -7.29 33.76 22.10
C ARG A 242 -6.73 33.38 20.74
N ASP A 243 -5.40 33.27 20.65
CA ASP A 243 -4.65 33.03 19.42
C ASP A 243 -4.60 31.54 19.12
N ALA A 244 -5.42 31.09 18.15
CA ALA A 244 -5.50 29.67 17.80
C ALA A 244 -4.18 29.09 17.28
N LEU A 245 -3.36 29.92 16.62
CA LEU A 245 -2.07 29.43 16.10
C LEU A 245 -1.04 29.23 17.23
N VAL A 246 -0.97 30.15 18.18
CA VAL A 246 -0.06 30.01 19.33
C VAL A 246 -0.44 28.80 20.17
N SER A 247 -1.74 28.60 20.46
CA SER A 247 -2.22 27.40 21.16
C SER A 247 -1.91 26.11 20.36
N SER A 248 -2.10 26.12 19.04
CA SER A 248 -1.76 24.97 18.21
C SER A 248 -0.26 24.65 18.23
N ILE A 249 0.62 25.65 18.19
CA ILE A 249 2.07 25.44 18.31
C ILE A 249 2.41 24.79 19.66
N ASN A 250 1.82 25.25 20.76
CA ASN A 250 2.01 24.65 22.08
C ASN A 250 1.57 23.19 22.11
N ILE A 251 0.40 22.87 21.56
CA ILE A 251 -0.11 21.50 21.45
C ILE A 251 0.87 20.64 20.63
N ILE A 252 1.28 21.11 19.45
CA ILE A 252 2.17 20.37 18.54
C ILE A 252 3.52 20.07 19.19
N GLN A 253 4.11 21.07 19.90
CA GLN A 253 5.37 20.86 20.61
C GLN A 253 5.25 19.80 21.71
N ASN A 254 4.16 19.83 22.49
CA ASN A 254 3.92 18.84 23.54
C ASN A 254 3.60 17.45 22.96
N LEU A 255 2.88 17.35 21.84
CA LEU A 255 2.68 16.10 21.14
C LEU A 255 4.02 15.49 20.68
N HIS A 256 4.87 16.25 19.99
CA HIS A 256 6.18 15.77 19.57
C HIS A 256 7.03 15.29 20.75
N LYS A 257 7.02 16.03 21.87
CA LYS A 257 7.76 15.63 23.07
C LYS A 257 7.27 14.31 23.68
N ASN A 258 5.95 14.08 23.67
CA ASN A 258 5.35 12.88 24.26
C ASN A 258 5.38 11.65 23.32
N MET A 259 5.49 11.88 22.00
CA MET A 259 5.59 10.81 21.00
C MET A 259 7.03 10.44 20.62
N TRP A 260 8.02 11.15 21.22
CA TRP A 260 9.43 10.85 21.01
C TRP A 260 9.82 9.55 21.71
N ASP A 261 10.50 8.64 21.00
CA ASP A 261 11.18 7.50 21.58
C ASP A 261 12.66 7.45 21.12
N ILE A 262 13.51 6.86 21.96
CA ILE A 262 14.95 6.75 21.71
C ILE A 262 15.27 5.71 20.63
N GLU A 263 14.41 4.70 20.47
CA GLU A 263 14.59 3.60 19.53
C GLU A 263 14.05 3.93 18.12
N ASP A 264 13.42 5.09 17.98
CA ASP A 264 12.81 5.58 16.74
C ASP A 264 11.83 4.55 16.10
N VAL A 265 11.04 3.89 16.94
CA VAL A 265 10.00 2.94 16.50
C VAL A 265 8.67 3.65 16.25
N VAL A 266 8.32 4.62 17.11
CA VAL A 266 7.11 5.44 16.95
C VAL A 266 7.23 6.28 15.67
N ARG A 267 6.24 6.16 14.79
CA ARG A 267 6.11 7.06 13.64
C ARG A 267 5.01 8.06 13.94
N PHE A 268 5.39 9.32 14.04
CA PHE A 268 4.49 10.43 14.38
C PHE A 268 4.73 11.62 13.47
N THR A 269 3.66 12.17 12.86
CA THR A 269 3.76 13.38 12.05
C THR A 269 2.49 14.24 12.08
N ILE A 270 2.68 15.53 11.86
CA ILE A 270 1.64 16.51 11.56
C ILE A 270 1.72 16.81 10.05
N GLY A 271 0.89 16.12 9.25
CA GLY A 271 1.00 16.17 7.78
C GLY A 271 0.23 17.31 7.11
N LYS A 272 -0.79 17.87 7.78
CA LYS A 272 -1.63 18.97 7.26
C LYS A 272 -1.84 20.00 8.36
N LEU A 273 -1.74 21.29 7.99
CA LEU A 273 -2.05 22.39 8.89
C LEU A 273 -2.73 23.52 8.09
N THR A 274 -3.88 23.94 8.54
CA THR A 274 -4.66 25.03 7.93
C THR A 274 -4.93 26.09 8.99
N VAL A 275 -4.70 27.35 8.64
CA VAL A 275 -4.89 28.52 9.53
C VAL A 275 -5.95 29.43 8.94
N GLU A 276 -6.89 29.91 9.75
CA GLU A 276 -7.93 30.85 9.34
C GLU A 276 -7.87 32.14 10.19
N PRO A 277 -7.90 33.30 9.54
CA PRO A 277 -8.09 33.57 8.12
C PRO A 277 -6.81 33.50 7.28
N ASN A 278 -5.65 33.16 7.86
CA ASN A 278 -4.34 33.09 7.21
C ASN A 278 -3.97 34.43 6.52
N ALA A 279 -4.15 35.52 7.22
CA ALA A 279 -3.94 36.88 6.74
C ALA A 279 -2.93 37.65 7.61
N PRO A 280 -2.04 38.46 6.99
CA PRO A 280 -1.14 39.33 7.76
C PRO A 280 -1.94 40.27 8.69
N SER A 281 -1.33 40.62 9.85
CA SER A 281 -1.89 41.59 10.82
C SER A 281 -3.21 41.18 11.50
N VAL A 282 -3.57 39.90 11.42
CA VAL A 282 -4.76 39.34 12.09
C VAL A 282 -4.33 38.22 13.04
N VAL A 283 -4.89 38.21 14.25
CA VAL A 283 -4.75 37.05 15.17
C VAL A 283 -5.63 35.92 14.66
N PRO A 284 -5.11 34.71 14.38
CA PRO A 284 -5.90 33.60 13.84
C PRO A 284 -6.99 33.14 14.82
N SER A 285 -8.20 32.93 14.30
CA SER A 285 -9.32 32.39 15.07
C SER A 285 -9.48 30.89 15.03
N LYS A 286 -8.91 30.23 14.01
CA LYS A 286 -9.05 28.80 13.86
C LYS A 286 -7.80 28.18 13.25
N VAL A 287 -7.41 27.03 13.79
CA VAL A 287 -6.37 26.16 13.20
C VAL A 287 -6.90 24.74 13.18
N VAL A 288 -6.72 24.07 12.02
CA VAL A 288 -7.00 22.64 11.86
C VAL A 288 -5.73 21.94 11.45
N PHE A 289 -5.36 20.86 12.15
CA PHE A 289 -4.22 20.03 11.75
C PHE A 289 -4.51 18.54 11.89
N SER A 290 -3.76 17.72 11.14
CA SER A 290 -3.86 16.26 11.17
C SER A 290 -2.71 15.63 11.93
N ILE A 291 -2.98 14.51 12.59
CA ILE A 291 -1.99 13.63 13.21
C ILE A 291 -2.04 12.28 12.51
N ASP A 292 -0.85 11.72 12.18
CA ASP A 292 -0.64 10.32 11.82
C ASP A 292 0.32 9.72 12.84
N LEU A 293 -0.15 8.73 13.61
CA LEU A 293 0.57 7.99 14.62
C LEU A 293 0.59 6.51 14.25
N ARG A 294 1.79 5.87 14.21
CA ARG A 294 1.94 4.45 13.91
C ARG A 294 2.89 3.77 14.87
N HIS A 295 2.60 2.50 15.15
CA HIS A 295 3.46 1.63 15.96
C HIS A 295 3.16 0.15 15.68
N PRO A 296 4.17 -0.76 15.70
CA PRO A 296 3.95 -2.20 15.52
C PRO A 296 3.29 -2.88 16.71
N ASP A 297 3.43 -2.35 17.94
CA ASP A 297 2.81 -2.88 19.15
C ASP A 297 1.48 -2.17 19.44
N GLU A 298 0.39 -2.96 19.58
CA GLU A 298 -0.97 -2.45 19.80
C GLU A 298 -1.11 -1.69 21.13
N LYS A 299 -0.47 -2.19 22.20
CA LYS A 299 -0.61 -1.58 23.54
C LYS A 299 0.06 -0.22 23.57
N ILE A 300 1.22 -0.09 22.92
CA ILE A 300 1.93 1.18 22.80
C ILE A 300 1.15 2.15 21.92
N LEU A 301 0.66 1.70 20.75
CA LEU A 301 -0.16 2.50 19.85
C LEU A 301 -1.41 3.03 20.55
N THR A 302 -2.12 2.17 21.28
CA THR A 302 -3.31 2.53 22.04
C THR A 302 -2.98 3.55 23.12
N ASN A 303 -1.97 3.27 23.95
CA ASN A 303 -1.56 4.16 25.05
C ASN A 303 -1.14 5.55 24.56
N LEU A 304 -0.33 5.62 23.50
CA LEU A 304 0.11 6.90 22.92
C LEU A 304 -1.07 7.66 22.28
N GLY A 305 -1.92 6.96 21.53
CA GLY A 305 -3.06 7.57 20.87
C GLY A 305 -4.11 8.10 21.86
N ASP A 306 -4.35 7.42 22.97
CA ASP A 306 -5.30 7.84 24.00
C ASP A 306 -4.83 9.09 24.76
N LYS A 307 -3.51 9.31 24.85
CA LYS A 307 -2.95 10.54 25.43
C LYS A 307 -3.16 11.79 24.58
N ILE A 308 -3.39 11.64 23.26
CA ILE A 308 -3.50 12.78 22.34
C ILE A 308 -4.56 13.78 22.80
N SER A 309 -5.75 13.29 23.14
CA SER A 309 -6.85 14.18 23.60
C SER A 309 -6.48 14.95 24.86
N GLN A 310 -5.89 14.30 25.84
CA GLN A 310 -5.45 14.94 27.08
C GLN A 310 -4.38 15.99 26.81
N ILE A 311 -3.34 15.66 26.03
CA ILE A 311 -2.26 16.60 25.66
C ILE A 311 -2.84 17.82 24.94
N CYS A 312 -3.80 17.64 24.02
CA CYS A 312 -4.45 18.73 23.33
C CYS A 312 -5.20 19.65 24.28
N ILE A 313 -5.99 19.11 25.20
CA ILE A 313 -6.78 19.88 26.16
C ILE A 313 -5.87 20.66 27.12
N GLU A 314 -4.86 20.01 27.69
CA GLU A 314 -3.96 20.64 28.66
C GLU A 314 -3.11 21.78 28.07
N ASN A 315 -2.91 21.82 26.76
CA ASN A 315 -2.06 22.79 26.08
C ASN A 315 -2.82 23.73 25.13
N SER A 316 -4.16 23.74 25.17
CA SER A 316 -4.97 24.58 24.30
C SER A 316 -5.26 25.97 24.82
N GLU A 317 -5.16 26.20 26.12
CA GLU A 317 -5.52 27.50 26.72
C GLU A 317 -4.76 28.69 26.08
N PRO A 318 -5.43 29.82 25.90
CA PRO A 318 -6.81 30.16 26.26
C PRO A 318 -7.87 29.78 25.21
N CYS A 319 -7.52 29.01 24.18
CA CYS A 319 -8.40 28.55 23.11
C CYS A 319 -9.17 27.27 23.51
N SER A 320 -10.24 26.96 22.77
CA SER A 320 -10.86 25.62 22.85
C SER A 320 -10.30 24.66 21.82
N VAL A 321 -10.32 23.38 22.13
CA VAL A 321 -9.83 22.33 21.21
C VAL A 321 -10.84 21.21 21.08
N SER A 322 -11.01 20.70 19.87
CA SER A 322 -11.71 19.44 19.60
C SER A 322 -10.77 18.45 18.94
N VAL A 323 -10.89 17.18 19.33
CA VAL A 323 -10.07 16.06 18.84
C VAL A 323 -11.01 15.02 18.24
N ASN A 324 -10.84 14.77 16.94
CA ASN A 324 -11.62 13.78 16.22
C ASN A 324 -10.70 12.69 15.68
N GLN A 325 -10.88 11.45 16.16
CA GLN A 325 -10.16 10.29 15.63
C GLN A 325 -10.83 9.83 14.33
N LEU A 326 -10.06 9.76 13.24
CA LEU A 326 -10.54 9.39 11.92
C LEU A 326 -10.32 7.92 11.61
N VAL A 327 -9.16 7.38 12.03
CA VAL A 327 -8.76 5.99 11.78
C VAL A 327 -8.20 5.37 13.04
N HIS A 328 -8.49 4.09 13.24
CA HIS A 328 -7.84 3.22 14.21
C HIS A 328 -7.68 1.83 13.60
N ASP A 329 -6.56 1.61 12.95
CA ASP A 329 -6.17 0.31 12.41
C ASP A 329 -5.21 -0.37 13.40
N GLN A 330 -5.57 -1.53 13.89
CA GLN A 330 -4.70 -2.32 14.75
C GLN A 330 -3.49 -2.85 13.97
N PRO A 331 -2.31 -3.00 14.62
CA PRO A 331 -1.22 -3.74 14.02
C PRO A 331 -1.62 -5.20 13.82
N LEU A 332 -1.01 -5.85 12.86
CA LEU A 332 -1.20 -7.27 12.62
C LEU A 332 0.13 -7.98 12.45
N GLU A 333 0.17 -9.26 12.79
CA GLU A 333 1.31 -10.15 12.61
C GLU A 333 0.95 -11.23 11.60
N PHE A 334 1.84 -11.48 10.65
CA PHE A 334 1.65 -12.56 9.69
C PHE A 334 1.94 -13.92 10.33
N PRO A 335 1.33 -15.03 9.85
CA PRO A 335 1.55 -16.36 10.38
C PRO A 335 3.02 -16.80 10.27
N ASP A 336 3.58 -17.33 11.36
CA ASP A 336 4.96 -17.83 11.42
C ASP A 336 5.27 -18.86 10.33
N GLU A 337 4.29 -19.66 9.93
CA GLU A 337 4.46 -20.63 8.85
C GLU A 337 4.86 -19.96 7.53
N ILE A 338 4.19 -18.86 7.13
CA ILE A 338 4.51 -18.14 5.90
C ILE A 338 5.85 -17.42 6.04
N ILE A 339 6.07 -16.73 7.17
CA ILE A 339 7.34 -16.05 7.48
C ILE A 339 8.50 -17.02 7.33
N SER A 340 8.40 -18.21 7.94
CA SER A 340 9.44 -19.23 7.92
C SER A 340 9.67 -19.80 6.51
N LYS A 341 8.63 -19.97 5.70
CA LYS A 341 8.76 -20.42 4.32
C LYS A 341 9.45 -19.39 3.42
N ILE A 342 9.12 -18.10 3.57
CA ILE A 342 9.80 -17.01 2.85
C ILE A 342 11.28 -16.95 3.26
N GLU A 343 11.55 -17.02 4.56
CA GLU A 343 12.92 -17.03 5.09
C GLU A 343 13.74 -18.21 4.54
N LYS A 344 13.17 -19.41 4.56
CA LYS A 344 13.81 -20.60 4.01
C LYS A 344 14.05 -20.48 2.49
N SER A 345 13.11 -19.90 1.74
CA SER A 345 13.30 -19.65 0.31
C SER A 345 14.47 -18.69 0.06
N SER A 346 14.59 -17.63 0.85
CA SER A 346 15.70 -16.67 0.78
C SER A 346 17.05 -17.34 1.10
N GLN A 347 17.10 -18.14 2.18
CA GLN A 347 18.30 -18.88 2.58
C GLN A 347 18.74 -19.91 1.54
N ASN A 348 17.80 -20.64 0.94
CA ASN A 348 18.10 -21.64 -0.10
C ASN A 348 18.65 -21.01 -1.40
N LEU A 349 18.48 -19.70 -1.57
CA LEU A 349 19.00 -18.91 -2.68
C LEU A 349 20.26 -18.12 -2.30
N ASP A 350 20.79 -18.31 -1.08
CA ASP A 350 21.93 -17.58 -0.54
C ASP A 350 21.75 -16.04 -0.58
N LEU A 351 20.49 -15.56 -0.41
CA LEU A 351 20.16 -14.15 -0.43
C LEU A 351 20.17 -13.56 0.98
N PRO A 352 20.92 -12.45 1.22
CA PRO A 352 20.92 -11.77 2.50
C PRO A 352 19.52 -11.25 2.83
N CYS A 353 18.93 -11.71 3.93
CA CYS A 353 17.58 -11.33 4.36
C CYS A 353 17.55 -10.86 5.81
N MET A 354 16.47 -10.20 6.18
CA MET A 354 16.13 -9.87 7.57
C MET A 354 14.62 -9.81 7.76
N ARG A 355 14.17 -10.01 8.99
CA ARG A 355 12.78 -9.81 9.39
C ARG A 355 12.55 -8.34 9.77
N LEU A 356 11.42 -7.77 9.33
CA LEU A 356 11.00 -6.41 9.68
C LEU A 356 9.48 -6.25 9.52
N PRO A 357 8.82 -5.36 10.27
CA PRO A 357 7.43 -5.01 10.03
C PRO A 357 7.30 -4.04 8.85
N SER A 358 6.14 -4.01 8.20
CA SER A 358 5.80 -2.92 7.27
C SER A 358 5.37 -1.66 8.02
N GLY A 359 5.92 -0.52 7.64
CA GLY A 359 5.48 0.81 8.08
C GLY A 359 4.32 1.36 7.25
N ALA A 360 4.05 0.79 6.08
CA ALA A 360 2.98 1.19 5.16
C ALA A 360 1.76 0.26 5.27
N GLY A 361 0.61 0.72 4.79
CA GLY A 361 -0.55 -0.13 4.54
C GLY A 361 -0.38 -0.87 3.22
N HIS A 362 -0.95 -2.08 3.09
CA HIS A 362 -0.91 -2.89 1.88
C HIS A 362 -2.20 -3.70 1.77
N ASP A 363 -2.51 -4.21 0.59
CA ASP A 363 -3.66 -5.10 0.38
C ASP A 363 -3.60 -6.35 1.27
N ALA A 364 -2.39 -6.80 1.62
CA ALA A 364 -2.13 -7.88 2.57
C ALA A 364 -2.82 -7.67 3.94
N ARG A 365 -3.13 -6.42 4.34
CA ARG A 365 -3.88 -6.13 5.57
C ARG A 365 -5.25 -6.79 5.57
N TYR A 366 -6.00 -6.68 4.48
CA TYR A 366 -7.34 -7.28 4.38
C TYR A 366 -7.27 -8.78 4.10
N LEU A 367 -6.31 -9.21 3.31
CA LEU A 367 -6.11 -10.62 3.00
C LEU A 367 -5.71 -11.44 4.24
N HIS A 368 -4.99 -10.83 5.20
CA HIS A 368 -4.62 -11.47 6.45
C HIS A 368 -5.80 -12.03 7.26
N TYR A 369 -6.94 -11.33 7.23
CA TYR A 369 -8.16 -11.79 7.91
C TYR A 369 -8.98 -12.78 7.08
N PHE A 370 -8.58 -13.04 5.84
CA PHE A 370 -9.30 -13.89 4.91
C PHE A 370 -8.57 -15.22 4.65
N CYS A 371 -7.26 -15.22 4.59
CA CYS A 371 -6.43 -16.40 4.36
C CYS A 371 -5.02 -16.22 4.97
N PRO A 372 -4.23 -17.30 5.11
CA PRO A 372 -2.82 -17.18 5.46
C PRO A 372 -2.10 -16.23 4.50
N THR A 373 -1.50 -15.17 5.05
CA THR A 373 -0.93 -14.05 4.26
C THR A 373 0.49 -13.74 4.68
N GLY A 374 1.35 -13.38 3.73
CA GLY A 374 2.71 -12.92 3.97
C GLY A 374 3.17 -11.90 2.94
N MET A 375 4.28 -11.23 3.22
CA MET A 375 4.86 -10.24 2.32
C MET A 375 6.38 -10.39 2.21
N ILE A 376 6.89 -9.99 1.04
CA ILE A 376 8.32 -9.97 0.73
C ILE A 376 8.69 -8.56 0.31
N PHE A 377 9.68 -7.95 0.98
CA PHE A 377 10.22 -6.65 0.57
C PHE A 377 11.53 -6.78 -0.18
N ILE A 378 11.75 -5.83 -1.09
CA ILE A 378 13.05 -5.54 -1.70
C ILE A 378 13.45 -4.09 -1.38
N PRO A 379 14.77 -3.77 -1.35
CA PRO A 379 15.22 -2.41 -1.09
C PRO A 379 14.75 -1.41 -2.15
N CYS A 380 14.44 -0.20 -1.74
CA CYS A 380 14.36 0.96 -2.60
C CYS A 380 15.43 1.99 -2.20
N LYS A 381 15.99 2.68 -3.20
CA LYS A 381 17.11 3.60 -3.02
C LYS A 381 16.76 4.73 -2.05
N ASN A 382 17.55 4.87 -0.98
CA ASN A 382 17.34 5.85 0.10
C ASN A 382 15.96 5.74 0.79
N GLY A 383 15.25 4.64 0.63
CA GLY A 383 13.90 4.48 1.15
C GLY A 383 12.84 5.37 0.49
N ILE A 384 13.14 5.95 -0.67
CA ILE A 384 12.24 6.89 -1.35
C ILE A 384 11.14 6.11 -2.07
N SER A 385 9.88 6.45 -1.76
CA SER A 385 8.66 6.01 -2.45
C SER A 385 7.68 7.17 -2.60
N HIS A 386 6.57 6.99 -3.31
CA HIS A 386 5.56 8.01 -3.63
C HIS A 386 6.19 9.26 -4.28
N SER A 387 7.21 9.06 -5.10
CA SER A 387 8.03 10.12 -5.67
C SER A 387 8.57 9.73 -7.06
N PRO A 388 8.72 10.69 -7.98
CA PRO A 388 9.39 10.45 -9.26
C PRO A 388 10.84 9.96 -9.13
N SER A 389 11.48 10.17 -7.98
CA SER A 389 12.85 9.71 -7.69
C SER A 389 12.94 8.30 -7.12
N GLU A 390 11.80 7.60 -6.97
CA GLU A 390 11.75 6.20 -6.57
C GLU A 390 12.59 5.32 -7.50
N SER A 391 13.44 4.49 -6.92
CA SER A 391 14.35 3.65 -7.69
C SER A 391 14.69 2.37 -6.95
N VAL A 392 14.83 1.27 -7.72
CA VAL A 392 15.31 -0.03 -7.24
C VAL A 392 16.43 -0.53 -8.13
N LYS A 393 17.22 -1.47 -7.65
CA LYS A 393 18.21 -2.17 -8.48
C LYS A 393 17.53 -3.33 -9.19
N LYS A 394 17.90 -3.57 -10.46
CA LYS A 394 17.40 -4.71 -11.23
C LYS A 394 17.65 -6.03 -10.52
N GLU A 395 18.83 -6.17 -9.92
CA GLU A 395 19.22 -7.37 -9.19
C GLU A 395 18.31 -7.64 -8.00
N ASP A 396 17.79 -6.61 -7.33
CA ASP A 396 16.87 -6.74 -6.19
C ASP A 396 15.47 -7.13 -6.64
N LEU A 397 14.98 -6.58 -7.77
CA LEU A 397 13.75 -7.05 -8.42
C LEU A 397 13.82 -8.55 -8.74
N VAL A 398 14.93 -8.99 -9.34
CA VAL A 398 15.16 -10.41 -9.69
C VAL A 398 15.20 -11.25 -8.42
N ALA A 399 15.94 -10.85 -7.39
CA ALA A 399 16.07 -11.58 -6.14
C ALA A 399 14.72 -11.75 -5.44
N GLY A 400 13.93 -10.65 -5.30
CA GLY A 400 12.59 -10.71 -4.72
C GLY A 400 11.65 -11.64 -5.50
N THR A 401 11.68 -11.57 -6.84
CA THR A 401 10.89 -12.45 -7.70
C THR A 401 11.30 -13.91 -7.57
N GLN A 402 12.61 -14.21 -7.42
CA GLN A 402 13.10 -15.56 -7.21
C GLN A 402 12.64 -16.14 -5.86
N VAL A 403 12.69 -15.34 -4.79
CA VAL A 403 12.17 -15.75 -3.47
C VAL A 403 10.67 -15.98 -3.52
N LEU A 404 9.92 -15.09 -4.17
CA LEU A 404 8.48 -15.25 -4.39
C LEU A 404 8.19 -16.54 -5.16
N ALA A 405 8.93 -16.82 -6.23
CA ALA A 405 8.75 -18.02 -7.06
C ALA A 405 8.93 -19.32 -6.26
N GLU A 406 10.02 -19.45 -5.49
CA GLU A 406 10.27 -20.62 -4.65
C GLU A 406 9.20 -20.76 -3.55
N THR A 407 8.79 -19.65 -2.94
CA THR A 407 7.76 -19.67 -1.90
C THR A 407 6.40 -20.10 -2.46
N VAL A 408 5.98 -19.52 -3.58
CA VAL A 408 4.74 -19.86 -4.29
C VAL A 408 4.75 -21.31 -4.74
N TRP A 409 5.86 -21.77 -5.29
CA TRP A 409 6.01 -23.17 -5.73
C TRP A 409 5.83 -24.17 -4.60
N ASN A 410 6.40 -23.87 -3.43
CA ASN A 410 6.25 -24.68 -2.23
C ASN A 410 4.80 -24.74 -1.70
N TYR A 411 4.00 -23.72 -1.95
CA TYR A 411 2.57 -23.72 -1.62
C TYR A 411 1.72 -24.37 -2.69
N ALA A 412 2.10 -24.23 -3.96
CA ALA A 412 1.34 -24.77 -5.08
C ALA A 412 1.52 -26.29 -5.26
N ASN A 413 2.54 -26.90 -4.65
CA ASN A 413 2.88 -28.33 -4.74
C ASN A 413 2.90 -29.00 -3.37
#